data_abe838e558ba89d8386db97f283a695e
#
_entry.id   abe838e558ba89d8386db97f283a695e
#
_cell.length_a   1.000
_cell.length_b   1.000
_cell.length_c   1.000
_cell.angle_alpha   90.00
_cell.angle_beta   90.00
_cell.angle_gamma   90.00
#
_symmetry.space_group_name_H-M   'P 1'
#
loop_
_entity.id
_entity.type
_entity.pdbx_description
1 polymer ?
#
loop_
_entity_poly.entity_id
_entity_poly.type
_entity_poly.pdbx_seq_one_letter_code
_entity_poly.pdbx_strand_id
1 'polypeptide(L)'
;MLVNDVTQLQAINTNRAGNYALGRNIDAAVTSTWNGGLGFQPVGNSATNFTGSMNGGGHSISDLFINRPTQDYVGLFGAASFNANGLTQIGMIGGSITGQQYIGSLAGSVIASGPISDVYAAGTAVTGIVFAAGGLIGYSNSGVTITR
;
A
#
# COMPACT_ATOMS: atom_id res chain seq x y z
N MET A 1 -8.82 1.60 14.25
CA MET A 1 -7.56 1.59 15.04
C MET A 1 -6.62 2.64 14.48
N LEU A 2 -5.98 3.42 15.35
CA LEU A 2 -5.01 4.44 14.91
C LEU A 2 -3.63 3.82 14.66
N VAL A 3 -3.01 4.27 13.57
CA VAL A 3 -1.66 3.92 13.15
C VAL A 3 -0.82 5.21 13.17
N ASN A 4 0.20 5.25 14.02
CA ASN A 4 1.00 6.44 14.26
C ASN A 4 2.48 6.28 13.89
N ASP A 5 2.91 5.08 13.56
CA ASP A 5 4.28 4.79 13.15
C ASP A 5 4.35 3.60 12.19
N VAL A 6 5.51 3.39 11.60
CA VAL A 6 5.72 2.37 10.59
C VAL A 6 5.67 0.94 11.16
N THR A 7 5.96 0.76 12.45
CA THR A 7 5.84 -0.55 13.12
C THR A 7 4.37 -0.94 13.25
N GLN A 8 3.52 0.00 13.66
CA GLN A 8 2.07 -0.20 13.70
C GLN A 8 1.50 -0.42 12.29
N LEU A 9 2.05 0.28 11.30
CA LEU A 9 1.66 0.09 9.91
C LEU A 9 1.95 -1.35 9.44
N GLN A 10 3.13 -1.88 9.75
CA GLN A 10 3.46 -3.28 9.44
C GLN A 10 2.56 -4.27 10.19
N ALA A 11 2.17 -3.94 11.43
CA ALA A 11 1.32 -4.78 12.27
C ALA A 11 -0.11 -4.96 11.74
N ILE A 12 -0.55 -4.16 10.77
CA ILE A 12 -1.84 -4.35 10.07
C ILE A 12 -1.94 -5.76 9.48
N ASN A 13 -0.84 -6.38 9.10
CA ASN A 13 -0.83 -7.76 8.60
C ASN A 13 -1.36 -8.79 9.61
N THR A 14 -1.40 -8.46 10.89
CA THR A 14 -1.96 -9.35 11.92
C THR A 14 -3.49 -9.34 11.96
N ASN A 15 -4.12 -8.29 11.43
CA ASN A 15 -5.57 -8.18 11.30
C ASN A 15 -5.95 -7.44 10.02
N ARG A 16 -5.94 -8.16 8.91
CA ARG A 16 -6.22 -7.62 7.56
C ARG A 16 -7.67 -7.25 7.31
N ALA A 17 -8.58 -7.58 8.21
CA ALA A 17 -9.99 -7.18 8.13
C ALA A 17 -10.31 -5.94 8.98
N GLY A 18 -9.33 -5.39 9.68
CA GLY A 18 -9.51 -4.23 10.55
C GLY A 18 -9.75 -2.93 9.79
N ASN A 19 -10.35 -1.97 10.48
CA ASN A 19 -10.51 -0.60 9.98
C ASN A 19 -9.47 0.28 10.66
N TYR A 20 -8.67 0.95 9.85
CA TYR A 20 -7.51 1.72 10.30
C TYR A 20 -7.60 3.19 9.90
N ALA A 21 -6.95 4.03 10.67
CA ALA A 21 -6.74 5.44 10.32
C ALA A 21 -5.32 5.86 10.68
N LEU A 22 -4.71 6.72 9.87
CA LEU A 22 -3.46 7.35 10.25
C LEU A 22 -3.73 8.46 11.27
N GLY A 23 -2.98 8.46 12.36
CA GLY A 23 -3.06 9.51 13.39
C GLY A 23 -2.10 10.66 13.13
N ARG A 24 -1.13 10.48 12.22
CA ARG A 24 -0.12 11.47 11.82
C ARG A 24 0.56 11.05 10.52
N ASN A 25 1.40 11.94 9.98
CA ASN A 25 2.34 11.55 8.94
C ASN A 25 3.33 10.50 9.48
N ILE A 26 3.65 9.51 8.66
CA ILE A 26 4.54 8.41 9.02
C ILE A 26 5.80 8.50 8.17
N ASP A 27 6.96 8.60 8.82
CA ASP A 27 8.26 8.41 8.19
C ASP A 27 8.58 6.93 8.16
N ALA A 28 8.70 6.35 6.98
CA ALA A 28 8.98 4.93 6.77
C ALA A 28 10.42 4.67 6.26
N ALA A 29 11.32 5.65 6.33
CA ALA A 29 12.69 5.51 5.83
C ALA A 29 13.45 4.34 6.47
N VAL A 30 13.19 4.02 7.73
CA VAL A 30 13.82 2.89 8.45
C VAL A 30 13.53 1.54 7.78
N THR A 31 12.46 1.43 6.98
CA THR A 31 12.12 0.17 6.30
C THR A 31 13.21 -0.31 5.34
N SER A 32 14.10 0.58 4.89
CA SER A 32 15.26 0.19 4.06
C SER A 32 16.19 -0.80 4.73
N THR A 33 16.17 -0.87 6.07
CA THR A 33 17.00 -1.81 6.86
C THR A 33 16.23 -3.07 7.27
N TRP A 34 14.95 -3.17 6.98
CA TRP A 34 14.11 -4.27 7.43
C TRP A 34 14.28 -5.53 6.56
N ASN A 35 14.05 -6.67 7.17
CA ASN A 35 13.98 -7.97 6.49
C ASN A 35 15.21 -8.26 5.61
N GLY A 36 16.41 -7.93 6.10
CA GLY A 36 17.64 -8.16 5.35
C GLY A 36 17.76 -7.35 4.05
N GLY A 37 17.13 -6.17 4.00
CA GLY A 37 17.12 -5.31 2.82
C GLY A 37 15.92 -5.53 1.89
N LEU A 38 15.01 -6.45 2.21
CA LEU A 38 13.75 -6.62 1.46
C LEU A 38 12.73 -5.50 1.75
N GLY A 39 12.94 -4.78 2.84
CA GLY A 39 12.09 -3.67 3.22
C GLY A 39 10.78 -4.07 3.88
N PHE A 40 9.83 -3.18 3.84
CA PHE A 40 8.48 -3.38 4.35
C PHE A 40 7.81 -4.58 3.68
N GLN A 41 7.05 -5.37 4.44
CA GLN A 41 6.26 -6.45 3.88
C GLN A 41 4.88 -5.91 3.47
N PRO A 42 4.49 -6.02 2.20
CA PRO A 42 3.17 -5.59 1.75
C PRO A 42 2.05 -6.15 2.63
N VAL A 43 1.06 -5.32 2.92
CA VAL A 43 -0.11 -5.73 3.69
C VAL A 43 -1.06 -6.50 2.78
N GLY A 44 -1.30 -7.78 3.11
CA GLY A 44 -2.08 -8.68 2.27
C GLY A 44 -1.30 -9.21 1.06
N ASN A 45 -1.78 -10.28 0.49
CA ASN A 45 -1.26 -10.92 -0.72
C ASN A 45 -2.40 -11.60 -1.49
N SER A 46 -2.10 -12.25 -2.62
CA SER A 46 -3.12 -12.89 -3.47
C SER A 46 -3.89 -14.02 -2.79
N ALA A 47 -3.28 -14.70 -1.82
CA ALA A 47 -3.94 -15.76 -1.05
C ALA A 47 -4.78 -15.21 0.11
N THR A 48 -4.35 -14.10 0.69
CA THR A 48 -5.02 -13.47 1.84
C THR A 48 -4.98 -11.95 1.68
N ASN A 49 -6.00 -11.41 1.03
CA ASN A 49 -6.12 -9.99 0.76
C ASN A 49 -6.31 -9.18 2.05
N PHE A 50 -5.91 -7.91 2.01
CA PHE A 50 -6.43 -6.94 2.95
C PHE A 50 -7.90 -6.66 2.62
N THR A 51 -8.79 -6.84 3.59
CA THR A 51 -10.25 -6.70 3.41
C THR A 51 -10.88 -5.63 4.29
N GLY A 52 -10.06 -4.92 5.04
CA GLY A 52 -10.49 -3.81 5.89
C GLY A 52 -10.62 -2.48 5.16
N SER A 53 -10.34 -1.41 5.89
CA SER A 53 -10.29 -0.05 5.35
C SER A 53 -9.12 0.74 5.92
N MET A 54 -8.72 1.79 5.19
CA MET A 54 -7.71 2.72 5.65
C MET A 54 -8.15 4.16 5.32
N ASN A 55 -8.24 4.98 6.36
CA ASN A 55 -8.42 6.43 6.20
C ASN A 55 -7.12 7.14 6.59
N GLY A 56 -6.51 7.81 5.64
CA GLY A 56 -5.28 8.58 5.89
C GLY A 56 -5.51 9.86 6.70
N GLY A 57 -6.73 10.38 6.76
CA GLY A 57 -7.02 11.63 7.48
C GLY A 57 -6.26 12.84 6.92
N GLY A 58 -5.85 12.79 5.66
CA GLY A 58 -5.01 13.81 5.03
C GLY A 58 -3.51 13.65 5.32
N HIS A 59 -3.11 12.59 6.03
CA HIS A 59 -1.71 12.30 6.32
C HIS A 59 -1.02 11.51 5.19
N SER A 60 0.29 11.49 5.24
CA SER A 60 1.13 10.80 4.27
C SER A 60 2.05 9.78 4.93
N ILE A 61 2.49 8.82 4.12
CA ILE A 61 3.57 7.89 4.43
C ILE A 61 4.74 8.26 3.50
N SER A 62 5.88 8.60 4.09
CA SER A 62 7.06 9.00 3.34
C SER A 62 8.16 7.94 3.36
N ASP A 63 8.89 7.86 2.26
CA ASP A 63 10.10 7.05 2.12
C ASP A 63 9.91 5.56 2.41
N LEU A 64 8.74 5.02 2.09
CA LEU A 64 8.50 3.58 2.18
C LEU A 64 9.43 2.84 1.22
N PHE A 65 10.18 1.88 1.77
CA PHE A 65 11.11 1.06 0.99
C PHE A 65 10.62 -0.38 0.93
N ILE A 66 10.45 -0.90 -0.29
CA ILE A 66 10.17 -2.30 -0.58
C ILE A 66 11.08 -2.72 -1.74
N ASN A 67 11.86 -3.78 -1.53
CA ASN A 67 12.74 -4.34 -2.56
C ASN A 67 12.55 -5.86 -2.63
N ARG A 68 11.52 -6.28 -3.36
CA ARG A 68 11.10 -7.69 -3.48
C ARG A 68 10.98 -8.10 -4.94
N PRO A 69 12.11 -8.12 -5.68
CA PRO A 69 12.11 -8.26 -7.15
C PRO A 69 11.55 -9.60 -7.67
N THR A 70 11.38 -10.58 -6.80
CA THR A 70 10.79 -11.89 -7.15
C THR A 70 9.37 -12.08 -6.61
N GLN A 71 8.80 -11.05 -5.99
CA GLN A 71 7.45 -11.11 -5.39
C GLN A 71 6.45 -10.38 -6.28
N ASP A 72 5.30 -11.01 -6.48
CA ASP A 72 4.13 -10.39 -7.10
C ASP A 72 3.29 -9.65 -6.06
N TYR A 73 2.46 -8.72 -6.51
CA TYR A 73 1.54 -7.95 -5.66
C TYR A 73 2.29 -7.15 -4.58
N VAL A 74 2.99 -6.12 -5.00
CA VAL A 74 3.84 -5.32 -4.12
C VAL A 74 3.37 -3.87 -4.08
N GLY A 75 3.26 -3.34 -2.87
CA GLY A 75 2.87 -1.98 -2.54
C GLY A 75 2.70 -1.85 -1.03
N LEU A 76 2.18 -0.74 -0.55
CA LEU A 76 1.75 -0.65 0.86
C LEU A 76 0.76 -1.80 1.15
N PHE A 77 -0.25 -1.95 0.29
CA PHE A 77 -1.08 -3.14 0.22
C PHE A 77 -0.61 -4.01 -0.95
N GLY A 78 -0.33 -5.28 -0.72
CA GLY A 78 0.04 -6.19 -1.79
C GLY A 78 -1.16 -6.50 -2.68
N ALA A 79 -2.19 -7.10 -2.11
CA ALA A 79 -3.50 -7.29 -2.71
C ALA A 79 -4.58 -6.86 -1.73
N ALA A 80 -5.57 -6.12 -2.20
CA ALA A 80 -6.63 -5.58 -1.38
C ALA A 80 -8.01 -5.71 -2.03
N SER A 81 -9.00 -5.90 -1.17
CA SER A 81 -10.41 -5.85 -1.49
C SER A 81 -11.09 -5.03 -0.39
N PHE A 82 -10.93 -3.71 -0.47
CA PHE A 82 -11.38 -2.81 0.60
C PHE A 82 -12.88 -2.96 0.87
N ASN A 83 -13.28 -2.90 2.15
CA ASN A 83 -14.67 -2.88 2.54
C ASN A 83 -15.37 -1.55 2.18
N ALA A 84 -16.61 -1.38 2.59
CA ALA A 84 -17.43 -0.21 2.23
C ALA A 84 -16.83 1.16 2.67
N ASN A 85 -15.90 1.18 3.63
CA ASN A 85 -15.21 2.40 4.05
C ASN A 85 -14.00 2.75 3.15
N GLY A 86 -13.48 1.79 2.40
CA GLY A 86 -12.50 2.02 1.34
C GLY A 86 -11.09 2.41 1.77
N LEU A 87 -10.41 3.07 0.85
CA LEU A 87 -9.09 3.65 1.03
C LEU A 87 -9.18 5.14 0.71
N THR A 88 -9.00 6.00 1.70
CA THR A 88 -9.30 7.43 1.53
C THR A 88 -8.24 8.34 2.16
N GLN A 89 -8.05 9.51 1.57
CA GLN A 89 -7.30 10.63 2.14
C GLN A 89 -5.87 10.28 2.56
N ILE A 90 -5.14 9.54 1.75
CA ILE A 90 -3.78 9.11 2.05
C ILE A 90 -2.81 9.44 0.91
N GLY A 91 -1.61 9.88 1.25
CA GLY A 91 -0.54 10.13 0.29
C GLY A 91 0.67 9.25 0.51
N MET A 92 1.34 8.89 -0.59
CA MET A 92 2.67 8.27 -0.60
C MET A 92 3.67 9.31 -1.10
N ILE A 93 4.74 9.56 -0.36
CA ILE A 93 5.74 10.58 -0.72
C ILE A 93 7.14 9.95 -0.72
N GLY A 94 7.85 10.12 -1.83
CA GLY A 94 9.20 9.55 -1.96
C GLY A 94 9.22 8.03 -1.86
N GLY A 95 10.35 7.46 -1.46
CA GLY A 95 10.53 6.03 -1.30
C GLY A 95 10.74 5.27 -2.60
N SER A 96 10.84 3.95 -2.47
CA SER A 96 11.13 3.05 -3.59
C SER A 96 10.42 1.72 -3.39
N ILE A 97 9.65 1.31 -4.39
CA ILE A 97 8.85 0.09 -4.38
C ILE A 97 9.27 -0.76 -5.59
N THR A 98 9.88 -1.89 -5.35
CA THR A 98 10.32 -2.83 -6.39
C THR A 98 9.67 -4.19 -6.19
N GLY A 99 9.13 -4.76 -7.25
CA GLY A 99 8.53 -6.09 -7.25
C GLY A 99 8.60 -6.75 -8.62
N GLN A 100 8.05 -7.95 -8.75
CA GLN A 100 8.06 -8.70 -10.00
C GLN A 100 6.93 -8.23 -10.92
N GLN A 101 5.68 -8.36 -10.50
CA GLN A 101 4.52 -7.93 -11.27
C GLN A 101 3.39 -7.44 -10.34
N TYR A 102 2.51 -6.59 -10.86
CA TYR A 102 1.45 -5.93 -10.12
C TYR A 102 1.98 -5.08 -8.97
N ILE A 103 2.65 -3.98 -9.34
CA ILE A 103 3.35 -3.10 -8.41
C ILE A 103 2.71 -1.73 -8.41
N GLY A 104 2.44 -1.20 -7.24
CA GLY A 104 1.96 0.17 -7.05
C GLY A 104 2.41 0.73 -5.72
N SER A 105 2.47 2.05 -5.57
CA SER A 105 2.88 2.64 -4.30
C SER A 105 1.87 2.37 -3.18
N LEU A 106 0.58 2.51 -3.47
CA LEU A 106 -0.49 2.22 -2.51
C LEU A 106 -0.91 0.75 -2.55
N ALA A 107 -1.10 0.17 -3.74
CA ALA A 107 -1.52 -1.21 -3.85
C ALA A 107 -0.92 -1.88 -5.09
N GLY A 108 -0.46 -3.10 -4.94
CA GLY A 108 -0.10 -3.94 -6.07
C GLY A 108 -1.33 -4.31 -6.89
N SER A 109 -2.38 -4.76 -6.23
CA SER A 109 -3.65 -5.12 -6.86
C SER A 109 -4.85 -4.73 -5.99
N VAL A 110 -5.91 -4.24 -6.62
CA VAL A 110 -7.22 -4.02 -6.02
C VAL A 110 -8.26 -4.82 -6.79
N ILE A 111 -8.91 -5.77 -6.11
CA ILE A 111 -9.81 -6.72 -6.77
C ILE A 111 -11.26 -6.24 -6.71
N ALA A 112 -11.73 -5.88 -5.54
CA ALA A 112 -13.04 -5.28 -5.32
C ALA A 112 -12.88 -4.22 -4.25
N SER A 113 -13.65 -3.16 -4.29
CA SER A 113 -13.41 -2.10 -3.33
C SER A 113 -14.65 -1.30 -3.01
N GLY A 114 -14.69 -0.84 -1.77
CA GLY A 114 -15.33 0.40 -1.44
C GLY A 114 -14.62 1.59 -2.12
N PRO A 115 -14.95 2.81 -1.73
CA PRO A 115 -14.37 3.99 -2.37
C PRO A 115 -12.85 4.04 -2.25
N ILE A 116 -12.18 4.49 -3.31
CA ILE A 116 -10.79 4.91 -3.30
C ILE A 116 -10.80 6.39 -3.68
N SER A 117 -10.54 7.27 -2.73
CA SER A 117 -10.66 8.70 -2.96
C SER A 117 -9.60 9.52 -2.23
N ASP A 118 -9.26 10.65 -2.82
CA ASP A 118 -8.28 11.58 -2.26
C ASP A 118 -6.95 10.92 -1.92
N VAL A 119 -6.48 10.06 -2.83
CA VAL A 119 -5.22 9.32 -2.71
C VAL A 119 -4.23 9.85 -3.73
N TYR A 120 -2.95 9.91 -3.36
CA TYR A 120 -1.91 10.36 -4.28
C TYR A 120 -0.57 9.70 -4.01
N ALA A 121 0.31 9.76 -5.01
CA ALA A 121 1.72 9.41 -4.90
C ALA A 121 2.56 10.54 -5.50
N ALA A 122 3.61 10.95 -4.80
CA ALA A 122 4.50 12.01 -5.22
C ALA A 122 5.97 11.60 -5.01
N GLY A 123 6.72 11.51 -6.09
CA GLY A 123 8.15 11.20 -6.05
C GLY A 123 8.49 9.76 -5.65
N THR A 124 7.51 8.86 -5.58
CA THR A 124 7.78 7.44 -5.31
C THR A 124 8.28 6.73 -6.56
N ALA A 125 9.45 6.10 -6.47
CA ALA A 125 9.97 5.27 -7.54
C ALA A 125 9.30 3.88 -7.49
N VAL A 126 8.54 3.53 -8.54
CA VAL A 126 7.85 2.24 -8.65
C VAL A 126 8.47 1.45 -9.79
N THR A 127 8.98 0.26 -9.50
CA THR A 127 9.67 -0.59 -10.47
C THR A 127 9.04 -1.98 -10.50
N GLY A 128 8.47 -2.35 -11.64
CA GLY A 128 8.03 -3.71 -11.95
C GLY A 128 9.02 -4.36 -12.92
N ILE A 129 9.42 -5.60 -12.64
CA ILE A 129 10.46 -6.28 -13.44
C ILE A 129 9.86 -7.00 -14.65
N VAL A 130 8.67 -7.57 -14.51
CA VAL A 130 8.06 -8.41 -15.57
C VAL A 130 6.81 -7.75 -16.15
N PHE A 131 5.88 -7.29 -15.31
CA PHE A 131 4.55 -6.89 -15.78
C PHE A 131 3.89 -5.87 -14.83
N ALA A 132 3.04 -4.99 -15.37
CA ALA A 132 2.15 -4.06 -14.69
C ALA A 132 2.72 -3.33 -13.46
N ALA A 133 3.37 -2.20 -13.68
CA ALA A 133 3.73 -1.25 -12.64
C ALA A 133 2.92 0.04 -12.83
N GLY A 134 2.22 0.47 -11.79
CA GLY A 134 1.49 1.74 -11.75
C GLY A 134 2.01 2.64 -10.63
N GLY A 135 2.04 3.94 -10.85
CA GLY A 135 2.52 4.89 -9.83
C GLY A 135 1.73 4.80 -8.53
N LEU A 136 0.44 4.52 -8.60
CA LEU A 136 -0.46 4.42 -7.46
C LEU A 136 -0.93 2.98 -7.23
N ILE A 137 -1.53 2.36 -8.23
CA ILE A 137 -2.05 0.99 -8.23
C ILE A 137 -1.51 0.25 -9.44
N GLY A 138 -0.97 -0.94 -9.26
CA GLY A 138 -0.42 -1.75 -10.33
C GLY A 138 -1.48 -2.40 -11.20
N TYR A 139 -2.53 -2.92 -10.56
CA TYR A 139 -3.64 -3.58 -11.24
C TYR A 139 -4.96 -3.35 -10.52
N SER A 140 -6.02 -3.13 -11.27
CA SER A 140 -7.38 -3.08 -10.71
C SER A 140 -8.35 -3.85 -11.60
N ASN A 141 -9.30 -4.55 -10.98
CA ASN A 141 -10.41 -5.16 -11.70
C ASN A 141 -11.39 -4.09 -12.24
N SER A 142 -12.20 -4.51 -13.18
CA SER A 142 -13.34 -3.69 -13.63
C SER A 142 -14.25 -3.35 -12.44
N GLY A 143 -14.70 -2.10 -12.38
CA GLY A 143 -15.57 -1.61 -11.32
C GLY A 143 -14.85 -0.92 -10.15
N VAL A 144 -13.53 -0.93 -10.10
CA VAL A 144 -12.77 -0.09 -9.18
C VAL A 144 -12.77 1.34 -9.69
N THR A 145 -13.25 2.27 -8.87
CA THR A 145 -13.27 3.70 -9.19
C THR A 145 -12.37 4.45 -8.23
N ILE A 146 -11.45 5.23 -8.78
CA ILE A 146 -10.58 6.12 -8.02
C ILE A 146 -11.08 7.54 -8.26
N THR A 147 -11.44 8.24 -7.20
CA THR A 147 -11.94 9.60 -7.27
C THR A 147 -11.07 10.55 -6.47
N ARG A 148 -11.27 11.80 -6.74
CA ARG A 148 -10.55 12.87 -6.08
C ARG A 148 -11.33 13.41 -4.89
#